data_4ddfe0b21cc7bb2d4b42da2b28302931
#
_entry.id   4ddfe0b21cc7bb2d4b42da2b28302931
#
_cell.length_a   1.000
_cell.length_b   1.000
_cell.length_c   1.000
_cell.angle_alpha   90.00
_cell.angle_beta   90.00
_cell.angle_gamma   90.00
#
_symmetry.space_group_name_H-M   'P 1'
#
loop_
_entity.id
_entity.type
_entity.pdbx_description
1 polymer ?
#
loop_
_entity_poly.entity_id
_entity_poly.type
_entity_poly.pdbx_seq_one_letter_code
_entity_poly.pdbx_strand_id
1 'polypeptide(L)'
;MTIETTYSQAREQLKSLMDRTVDDREIVVVRRRTGGAVAMIAADELESLMETAHLLRSPANAERLLSALARARLAEGSPSTPADLRRSVGFEE
;
A
#
# COMPACT_ATOMS: atom_id res chain seq x y z
N MET A 1 -2.93 3.20 7.11
CA MET A 1 -3.24 4.61 7.36
C MET A 1 -2.08 5.47 6.86
N THR A 2 -2.35 6.67 6.44
CA THR A 2 -1.33 7.54 5.84
C THR A 2 -1.13 8.78 6.70
N ILE A 3 0.13 9.09 7.01
CA ILE A 3 0.51 10.28 7.77
C ILE A 3 1.13 11.25 6.78
N GLU A 4 0.70 12.51 6.82
CA GLU A 4 1.33 13.56 6.02
C GLU A 4 2.14 14.47 6.93
N THR A 5 3.36 14.80 6.50
CA THR A 5 4.24 15.67 7.25
C THR A 5 5.08 16.50 6.28
N THR A 6 5.80 17.48 6.82
CA THR A 6 6.73 18.29 6.04
C THR A 6 8.15 17.78 6.23
N TYR A 7 9.05 18.17 5.33
CA TYR A 7 10.46 17.82 5.45
C TYR A 7 11.06 18.24 6.79
N SER A 8 10.78 19.47 7.23
CA SER A 8 11.32 19.97 8.49
C SER A 8 10.86 19.15 9.69
N GLN A 9 9.57 18.83 9.75
CA GLN A 9 9.01 18.02 10.82
C GLN A 9 9.51 16.58 10.75
N ALA A 10 9.60 16.04 9.55
CA ALA A 10 10.11 14.68 9.36
C ALA A 10 11.54 14.56 9.85
N ARG A 11 12.37 15.57 9.57
CA ARG A 11 13.76 15.56 10.01
C ARG A 11 13.87 15.56 11.53
N GLU A 12 13.02 16.32 12.20
CA GLU A 12 13.02 16.38 13.67
C GLU A 12 12.47 15.13 14.32
N GLN A 13 11.53 14.46 13.68
CA GLN A 13 10.82 13.30 14.22
C GLN A 13 11.10 12.02 13.46
N LEU A 14 12.24 11.94 12.79
CA LEU A 14 12.52 10.83 11.88
C LEU A 14 12.47 9.48 12.58
N LYS A 15 13.06 9.35 13.76
CA LYS A 15 13.03 8.09 14.49
C LYS A 15 11.61 7.66 14.82
N SER A 16 10.79 8.58 15.31
CA SER A 16 9.40 8.32 15.64
C SER A 16 8.60 7.91 14.40
N LEU A 17 8.83 8.61 13.29
CA LEU A 17 8.14 8.30 12.04
C LEU A 17 8.54 6.94 11.49
N MET A 18 9.82 6.60 11.59
CA MET A 18 10.29 5.28 11.17
C MET A 18 9.69 4.16 12.02
N ASP A 19 9.62 4.38 13.33
CA ASP A 19 9.00 3.41 14.24
C ASP A 19 7.53 3.20 13.89
N ARG A 20 6.79 4.26 13.62
CA ARG A 20 5.39 4.15 13.24
C ARG A 20 5.22 3.45 11.90
N THR A 21 6.13 3.68 10.98
CA THR A 21 6.10 3.03 9.68
C THR A 21 6.26 1.51 9.81
N VAL A 22 7.18 1.09 10.66
CA VAL A 22 7.47 -0.34 10.85
C VAL A 22 6.47 -1.00 11.79
N ASP A 23 6.22 -0.39 12.95
CA ASP A 23 5.39 -1.01 13.99
C ASP A 23 3.90 -0.92 13.68
N ASP A 24 3.44 0.23 13.23
CA ASP A 24 2.03 0.49 12.96
C ASP A 24 1.65 0.31 11.50
N ARG A 25 2.62 0.00 10.65
CA ARG A 25 2.43 -0.17 9.22
C ARG A 25 1.80 1.05 8.56
N GLU A 26 2.16 2.23 9.02
CA GLU A 26 1.69 3.47 8.45
C GLU A 26 2.60 3.94 7.33
N ILE A 27 2.02 4.56 6.32
CA ILE A 27 2.78 5.17 5.24
C ILE A 27 2.93 6.65 5.58
N VAL A 28 4.16 7.15 5.54
CA VAL A 28 4.44 8.55 5.84
C VAL A 28 4.76 9.29 4.55
N VAL A 29 3.95 10.28 4.22
CA VAL A 29 4.17 11.12 3.05
C VAL A 29 4.87 12.40 3.50
N VAL A 30 6.09 12.62 3.00
CA VAL A 30 6.90 13.79 3.34
C VAL A 30 6.80 14.78 2.19
N ARG A 31 6.24 15.95 2.47
CA ARG A 31 6.13 17.01 1.49
C ARG A 31 7.35 17.91 1.56
N ARG A 32 7.92 18.19 0.41
CA ARG A 32 9.06 19.08 0.29
C ARG A 32 8.60 20.43 -0.24
N ARG A 33 9.41 21.45 0.01
CA ARG A 33 9.14 22.80 -0.45
C ARG A 33 9.14 22.88 -1.98
N THR A 34 10.09 22.18 -2.60
CA THR A 34 10.23 22.11 -4.05
C THR A 34 10.36 20.67 -4.46
N GLY A 35 9.86 20.34 -5.62
CA GLY A 35 9.87 18.97 -6.12
C GLY A 35 8.70 18.16 -5.60
N GLY A 36 8.72 16.88 -5.87
CA GLY A 36 7.63 15.98 -5.49
C GLY A 36 7.71 15.54 -4.04
N ALA A 37 6.61 15.05 -3.50
CA ALA A 37 6.58 14.43 -2.20
C ALA A 37 7.21 13.04 -2.27
N VAL A 38 7.71 12.54 -1.14
CA VAL A 38 8.22 11.18 -1.03
C VAL A 38 7.42 10.43 0.02
N ALA A 39 7.37 9.11 -0.11
CA ALA A 39 6.67 8.28 0.84
C ALA A 39 7.64 7.33 1.53
N MET A 40 7.48 7.19 2.85
CA MET A 40 8.21 6.17 3.62
C MET A 40 7.29 5.01 3.89
N ILE A 41 7.77 3.80 3.64
CA ILE A 41 7.03 2.57 3.86
C ILE A 41 8.00 1.54 4.42
N ALA A 42 7.51 0.63 5.24
CA ALA A 42 8.35 -0.45 5.74
C ALA A 42 8.89 -1.26 4.56
N ALA A 43 10.18 -1.61 4.59
CA ALA A 43 10.84 -2.26 3.46
C ALA A 43 10.19 -3.60 3.10
N ASP A 44 9.77 -4.37 4.10
CA ASP A 44 9.11 -5.65 3.85
C ASP A 44 7.73 -5.47 3.20
N GLU A 45 7.01 -4.40 3.55
CA GLU A 45 5.76 -4.08 2.89
C GLU A 45 5.98 -3.68 1.43
N LEU A 46 7.01 -2.88 1.18
CA LEU A 46 7.34 -2.49 -0.18
C LEU A 46 7.69 -3.72 -1.04
N GLU A 47 8.46 -4.64 -0.48
CA GLU A 47 8.80 -5.88 -1.17
C GLU A 47 7.55 -6.67 -1.53
N SER A 48 6.59 -6.78 -0.60
CA SER A 48 5.32 -7.47 -0.85
C SER A 48 4.53 -6.80 -1.95
N LEU A 49 4.46 -5.47 -1.95
CA LEU A 49 3.76 -4.72 -2.99
C LEU A 49 4.42 -4.92 -4.36
N MET A 50 5.75 -4.89 -4.41
CA MET A 50 6.48 -5.09 -5.66
C MET A 50 6.31 -6.51 -6.18
N GLU A 51 6.31 -7.50 -5.31
CA GLU A 51 6.06 -8.88 -5.69
C GLU A 51 4.64 -9.05 -6.24
N THR A 52 3.66 -8.44 -5.58
CA THR A 52 2.27 -8.45 -6.06
C THR A 52 2.18 -7.80 -7.44
N ALA A 53 2.81 -6.66 -7.64
CA ALA A 53 2.83 -5.98 -8.93
C ALA A 53 3.48 -6.86 -10.00
N HIS A 54 4.54 -7.57 -9.65
CA HIS A 54 5.20 -8.50 -10.57
C HIS A 54 4.27 -9.64 -10.99
N LEU A 55 3.56 -10.23 -10.03
CA LEU A 55 2.61 -11.30 -10.30
C LEU A 55 1.47 -10.83 -11.22
N LEU A 56 1.07 -9.58 -11.08
CA LEU A 56 -0.02 -9.01 -11.87
C LEU A 56 0.36 -8.69 -13.32
N ARG A 57 1.63 -8.82 -13.69
CA ARG A 57 2.05 -8.64 -15.09
C ARG A 57 1.56 -9.77 -15.99
N SER A 58 1.26 -10.93 -15.43
CA SER A 58 0.69 -12.05 -16.15
C SER A 58 -0.83 -12.06 -15.95
N PRO A 59 -1.64 -12.09 -17.02
CA PRO A 59 -3.10 -12.12 -16.87
C PRO A 59 -3.60 -13.29 -16.04
N ALA A 60 -3.01 -14.47 -16.19
CA ALA A 60 -3.40 -15.64 -15.42
C ALA A 60 -3.11 -15.47 -13.93
N ASN A 61 -1.94 -14.91 -13.60
CA ASN A 61 -1.59 -14.63 -12.22
C ASN A 61 -2.46 -13.54 -11.62
N ALA A 62 -2.81 -12.52 -12.41
CA ALA A 62 -3.72 -11.47 -11.96
C ALA A 62 -5.07 -12.04 -11.58
N GLU A 63 -5.62 -12.93 -12.39
CA GLU A 63 -6.90 -13.57 -12.11
C GLU A 63 -6.83 -14.44 -10.87
N ARG A 64 -5.75 -15.21 -10.71
CA ARG A 64 -5.58 -16.05 -9.52
C ARG A 64 -5.51 -15.21 -8.24
N LEU A 65 -4.75 -14.12 -8.27
CA LEU A 65 -4.60 -13.25 -7.12
C LEU A 65 -5.91 -12.58 -6.76
N LEU A 66 -6.62 -12.05 -7.75
CA LEU A 66 -7.91 -11.39 -7.51
C LEU A 66 -8.94 -12.38 -6.98
N SER A 67 -8.97 -13.61 -7.50
CA SER A 67 -9.85 -14.65 -7.01
C SER A 67 -9.54 -15.04 -5.57
N ALA A 68 -8.26 -15.15 -5.23
CA ALA A 68 -7.83 -15.46 -3.88
C ALA A 68 -8.23 -14.36 -2.90
N LEU A 69 -8.06 -13.09 -3.29
CA LEU A 69 -8.47 -11.95 -2.48
C LEU A 69 -9.98 -11.89 -2.29
N ALA A 70 -10.73 -12.20 -3.33
CA ALA A 70 -12.20 -12.27 -3.24
C ALA A 70 -12.65 -13.33 -2.25
N ARG A 71 -12.02 -14.52 -2.30
CA ARG A 71 -12.32 -15.58 -1.35
C ARG A 71 -11.97 -15.19 0.09
N ALA A 72 -10.85 -14.54 0.28
CA ALA A 72 -10.43 -14.08 1.61
C ALA A 72 -11.43 -13.07 2.18
N ARG A 73 -11.93 -12.16 1.34
CA ARG A 73 -12.92 -11.18 1.78
C ARG A 73 -14.24 -11.82 2.13
N LEU A 74 -14.68 -12.81 1.36
CA LEU A 74 -15.88 -13.56 1.67
C LEU A 74 -15.75 -14.32 3.00
N ALA A 75 -14.57 -14.88 3.27
CA ALA A 75 -14.29 -15.55 4.53
C ALA A 75 -14.35 -14.58 5.71
N GLU A 76 -14.01 -13.30 5.49
CA GLU A 76 -14.13 -12.26 6.50
C GLU A 76 -15.54 -11.74 6.68
N GLY A 77 -16.50 -12.23 5.87
CA GLY A 77 -17.87 -11.79 5.94
C GLY A 77 -18.14 -10.46 5.25
N SER A 78 -17.23 -10.01 4.43
CA SER A 78 -17.38 -8.76 3.66
C SER A 78 -17.80 -9.08 2.24
N PRO A 79 -19.08 -8.90 1.88
CA PRO A 79 -19.51 -9.17 0.52
C PRO A 79 -18.85 -8.17 -0.45
N SER A 80 -18.27 -8.71 -1.51
CA SER A 80 -17.75 -7.87 -2.59
C SER A 80 -17.72 -8.67 -3.88
N THR A 81 -17.89 -7.97 -5.00
CA THR A 81 -17.77 -8.58 -6.31
C THR A 81 -16.31 -8.50 -6.78
N PRO A 82 -15.91 -9.31 -7.77
CA PRO A 82 -14.59 -9.15 -8.37
C PRO A 82 -14.35 -7.74 -8.91
N ALA A 83 -15.38 -7.07 -9.41
CA ALA A 83 -15.26 -5.71 -9.89
C ALA A 83 -14.97 -4.74 -8.75
N ASP A 84 -15.65 -4.89 -7.61
CA ASP A 84 -15.39 -4.07 -6.44
C ASP A 84 -13.96 -4.28 -5.93
N LEU A 85 -13.51 -5.52 -5.94
CA LEU A 85 -12.17 -5.85 -5.50
C LEU A 85 -11.12 -5.23 -6.41
N ARG A 86 -11.32 -5.29 -7.72
CA ARG A 86 -10.43 -4.66 -8.68
C ARG A 86 -10.34 -3.15 -8.45
N ARG A 87 -11.45 -2.53 -8.16
CA ARG A 87 -11.51 -1.10 -7.89
C ARG A 87 -10.69 -0.75 -6.65
N SER A 88 -10.84 -1.53 -5.59
CA SER A 88 -10.14 -1.27 -4.34
C SER A 88 -8.62 -1.45 -4.45
N VAL A 89 -8.14 -2.26 -5.40
CA VAL A 89 -6.71 -2.45 -5.63
C VAL A 89 -6.18 -1.62 -6.80
N GLY A 90 -7.02 -0.79 -7.42
CA GLY A 90 -6.58 0.15 -8.44
C GLY A 90 -6.34 -0.44 -9.82
N PHE A 91 -6.95 -1.57 -10.16
CA PHE A 91 -6.83 -2.18 -11.48
C PHE A 91 -7.96 -1.82 -12.42
N GLU A 92 -8.83 -0.97 -12.01
CA GLU A 92 -9.89 -0.46 -12.87
C GLU A 92 -9.34 0.67 -13.72
N GLU A 93 -9.64 0.64 -14.97
CA GLU A 93 -9.24 1.68 -15.90
C GLU A 93 -10.36 2.70 -16.13
#